data_90ecb8613dd9236581325c3db8411dde
#
_entry.id   90ecb8613dd9236581325c3db8411dde
#
_cell.length_a   1.000
_cell.length_b   1.000
_cell.length_c   1.000
_cell.angle_alpha   90.00
_cell.angle_beta   90.00
_cell.angle_gamma   90.00
#
_symmetry.space_group_name_H-M   'P 1'
#
loop_
_entity.id
_entity.type
_entity.pdbx_description
1 polymer ?
#
loop_
_entity_poly.entity_id
_entity_poly.type
_entity_poly.pdbx_seq_one_letter_code
_entity_poly.pdbx_strand_id
1 'polypeptide(L)'
;MTTTRTPDRPTAGSTAPADATPVSLTVRQTGRRAVPWIVLGAIAVLVALAGVLLTGGQTHSGAPLDPGSAAPTGGKALAQVLRAQGVEVQSATSLEQVRTATAGGGEATVLVFDNDGNLEPSAYRELAQFANTIVIVEPSFQTLGEVAPGARASGEPTGPVNAGCGVAAAQRAERIDPRATDNTAGSTVPGTFRVQDDGAACFADASGAASLVRTTFTGATVYLVGSAPLLMNDGVDREGNAALGLSLLGQHRTLVWYLPGLDDRPVTGPPDIAALTPGWVTPVLLLLVLVFVAAAIWRGRRFGPLVVENLPVVVRAGETREGRARLYQRSSARLRAADALRIGALGRLAALAGLPRTATTTEVADAVSALVGQDRHRVRGLLVDDIPRTDGDLVALSDHLAELERATAIAVSPAAAGPTGRMEP
;
A
#
# COMPACT_ATOMS: atom_id res chain seq x y z
N MET A 1 -72.38 -23.87 77.30
CA MET A 1 -72.33 -23.11 76.07
C MET A 1 -70.90 -22.65 75.84
N THR A 2 -70.17 -23.42 75.08
CA THR A 2 -68.70 -23.29 74.94
C THR A 2 -68.40 -22.62 73.60
N THR A 3 -67.85 -21.40 73.63
CA THR A 3 -67.44 -20.70 72.38
C THR A 3 -65.96 -20.95 72.13
N THR A 4 -65.67 -21.65 71.05
CA THR A 4 -64.37 -21.98 70.59
C THR A 4 -63.82 -20.78 69.78
N ARG A 5 -62.65 -20.26 70.19
CA ARG A 5 -61.92 -19.14 69.57
C ARG A 5 -60.89 -19.72 68.57
N THR A 6 -61.05 -19.38 67.33
CA THR A 6 -60.12 -19.74 66.26
C THR A 6 -58.92 -18.78 66.25
N PRO A 7 -57.65 -19.19 66.13
CA PRO A 7 -56.51 -18.31 66.06
C PRO A 7 -56.35 -17.70 64.69
N ASP A 8 -56.04 -16.40 64.65
CA ASP A 8 -55.71 -15.58 63.48
C ASP A 8 -54.44 -16.06 62.78
N ARG A 9 -54.50 -16.12 61.46
CA ARG A 9 -53.43 -16.44 60.54
C ARG A 9 -52.77 -15.12 60.12
N PRO A 10 -51.45 -14.96 60.19
CA PRO A 10 -50.81 -13.73 59.76
C PRO A 10 -50.82 -13.65 58.25
N THR A 11 -51.35 -12.57 57.70
CA THR A 11 -51.34 -12.19 56.29
C THR A 11 -49.89 -11.87 55.87
N ALA A 12 -49.35 -12.71 54.95
CA ALA A 12 -48.10 -12.45 54.26
C ALA A 12 -48.28 -11.22 53.36
N GLY A 13 -47.56 -10.14 53.67
CA GLY A 13 -47.49 -8.97 52.81
C GLY A 13 -46.77 -9.32 51.48
N SER A 14 -47.55 -9.26 50.43
CA SER A 14 -47.03 -9.31 49.04
C SER A 14 -46.26 -8.00 48.75
N THR A 15 -44.96 -8.04 48.88
CA THR A 15 -44.10 -7.01 48.28
C THR A 15 -44.09 -7.25 46.78
N ALA A 16 -44.79 -6.39 46.04
CA ALA A 16 -44.68 -6.33 44.57
C ALA A 16 -43.25 -6.12 44.17
N PRO A 17 -42.73 -6.82 43.11
CA PRO A 17 -41.41 -6.59 42.61
C PRO A 17 -41.33 -5.17 42.02
N ALA A 18 -40.32 -4.40 42.49
CA ALA A 18 -40.01 -3.10 41.91
C ALA A 18 -39.84 -3.22 40.39
N ASP A 19 -40.58 -2.42 39.66
CA ASP A 19 -40.49 -2.25 38.23
C ASP A 19 -39.02 -2.08 37.81
N ALA A 20 -38.46 -3.11 37.20
CA ALA A 20 -37.18 -3.06 36.51
C ALA A 20 -37.38 -2.16 35.29
N THR A 21 -37.04 -0.89 35.40
CA THR A 21 -37.00 0.02 34.27
C THR A 21 -35.99 -0.52 33.25
N PRO A 22 -36.41 -0.82 32.00
CA PRO A 22 -35.48 -1.30 30.98
C PRO A 22 -34.47 -0.21 30.63
N VAL A 23 -33.18 -0.45 30.91
CA VAL A 23 -32.05 0.44 30.57
C VAL A 23 -31.70 0.33 29.09
N SER A 24 -32.66 0.00 28.22
CA SER A 24 -32.47 0.03 26.79
C SER A 24 -32.72 1.44 26.28
N LEU A 25 -31.66 2.08 25.76
CA LEU A 25 -31.73 3.36 25.06
C LEU A 25 -32.78 3.25 23.96
N THR A 26 -33.85 4.06 24.03
CA THR A 26 -34.88 4.13 22.97
C THR A 26 -34.24 4.52 21.65
N VAL A 27 -34.72 3.93 20.55
CA VAL A 27 -34.27 4.16 19.15
C VAL A 27 -34.13 5.65 18.83
N ARG A 28 -34.94 6.51 19.45
CA ARG A 28 -34.92 7.96 19.30
C ARG A 28 -33.70 8.64 19.94
N GLN A 29 -33.15 8.08 21.04
CA GLN A 29 -31.92 8.60 21.69
C GLN A 29 -30.66 8.18 20.95
N THR A 30 -30.66 6.98 20.35
CA THR A 30 -29.54 6.48 19.53
C THR A 30 -29.44 7.26 18.22
N GLY A 31 -30.61 7.65 17.63
CA GLY A 31 -30.63 8.48 16.41
C GLY A 31 -30.04 9.87 16.62
N ARG A 32 -30.32 10.54 17.75
CA ARG A 32 -29.77 11.87 18.05
C ARG A 32 -28.25 11.88 18.27
N ARG A 33 -27.67 10.78 18.76
CA ARG A 33 -26.20 10.63 18.90
C ARG A 33 -25.49 10.27 17.59
N ALA A 34 -26.20 9.79 16.57
CA ALA A 34 -25.65 9.48 15.26
C ALA A 34 -25.62 10.71 14.33
N VAL A 35 -26.49 11.72 14.57
CA VAL A 35 -26.57 12.94 13.76
C VAL A 35 -25.21 13.65 13.62
N PRO A 36 -24.43 13.94 14.68
CA PRO A 36 -23.14 14.63 14.53
C PRO A 36 -22.14 13.84 13.67
N TRP A 37 -22.18 12.50 13.72
CA TRP A 37 -21.31 11.66 12.90
C TRP A 37 -21.73 11.60 11.44
N ILE A 38 -23.04 11.64 11.16
CA ILE A 38 -23.59 11.73 9.80
C ILE A 38 -23.24 13.11 9.19
N VAL A 39 -23.35 14.19 9.98
CA VAL A 39 -22.97 15.54 9.57
C VAL A 39 -21.46 15.62 9.31
N LEU A 40 -20.63 15.05 10.19
CA LEU A 40 -19.18 15.00 9.99
C LEU A 40 -18.79 14.20 8.73
N GLY A 41 -19.45 13.06 8.50
CA GLY A 41 -19.27 12.27 7.28
C GLY A 41 -19.69 13.04 6.01
N ALA A 42 -20.82 13.72 6.05
CA ALA A 42 -21.28 14.55 4.94
C ALA A 42 -20.35 15.75 4.65
N ILE A 43 -19.81 16.37 5.69
CA ILE A 43 -18.81 17.44 5.56
C ILE A 43 -17.51 16.88 4.95
N ALA A 44 -17.04 15.70 5.42
CA ALA A 44 -15.85 15.07 4.87
C ALA A 44 -16.01 14.72 3.38
N VAL A 45 -17.18 14.22 2.99
CA VAL A 45 -17.51 13.95 1.57
C VAL A 45 -17.57 15.23 0.76
N LEU A 46 -18.18 16.30 1.29
CA LEU A 46 -18.22 17.61 0.62
C LEU A 46 -16.83 18.23 0.47
N VAL A 47 -15.97 18.13 1.48
CA VAL A 47 -14.58 18.60 1.42
C VAL A 47 -13.77 17.76 0.41
N ALA A 48 -13.95 16.45 0.38
CA ALA A 48 -13.33 15.59 -0.61
C ALA A 48 -13.81 15.91 -2.03
N LEU A 49 -15.11 16.14 -2.22
CA LEU A 49 -15.69 16.52 -3.51
C LEU A 49 -15.22 17.93 -3.95
N ALA A 50 -15.19 18.87 -3.02
CA ALA A 50 -14.64 20.20 -3.27
C ALA A 50 -13.14 20.14 -3.58
N GLY A 51 -12.38 19.28 -2.88
CA GLY A 51 -10.99 18.99 -3.19
C GLY A 51 -10.81 18.46 -4.62
N VAL A 52 -11.60 17.47 -5.03
CA VAL A 52 -11.60 16.93 -6.40
C VAL A 52 -12.02 17.97 -7.43
N LEU A 53 -13.01 18.81 -7.14
CA LEU A 53 -13.46 19.87 -8.05
C LEU A 53 -12.46 21.04 -8.14
N LEU A 54 -11.77 21.38 -7.05
CA LEU A 54 -10.75 22.42 -7.02
C LEU A 54 -9.41 21.93 -7.61
N THR A 55 -9.11 20.63 -7.50
CA THR A 55 -7.96 19.97 -8.13
C THR A 55 -8.29 19.35 -9.47
N GLY A 56 -9.57 19.33 -9.87
CA GLY A 56 -10.07 18.77 -11.12
C GLY A 56 -9.60 19.56 -12.33
N GLY A 57 -8.40 19.25 -12.76
CA GLY A 57 -7.69 19.86 -13.88
C GLY A 57 -6.18 19.78 -13.71
N GLN A 58 -5.68 19.28 -12.59
CA GLN A 58 -4.26 19.02 -12.41
C GLN A 58 -3.88 17.73 -13.13
N THR A 59 -3.76 17.86 -14.45
CA THR A 59 -3.05 16.89 -15.26
C THR A 59 -1.66 16.68 -14.68
N HIS A 60 -1.34 15.46 -14.26
CA HIS A 60 0.01 14.96 -14.02
C HIS A 60 0.91 15.83 -13.12
N SER A 61 0.44 16.29 -11.96
CA SER A 61 1.27 16.94 -10.94
C SER A 61 2.34 15.97 -10.43
N GLY A 62 3.49 15.96 -11.09
CA GLY A 62 4.62 15.10 -10.77
C GLY A 62 5.28 14.40 -11.95
N ALA A 63 4.73 14.47 -13.17
CA ALA A 63 5.42 13.95 -14.36
C ALA A 63 6.67 14.80 -14.64
N PRO A 64 7.77 14.18 -15.07
CA PRO A 64 8.95 14.92 -15.50
C PRO A 64 8.61 15.87 -16.65
N LEU A 65 9.21 17.06 -16.64
CA LEU A 65 8.94 18.17 -17.58
C LEU A 65 7.48 18.68 -17.62
N ASP A 66 6.65 18.43 -16.60
CA ASP A 66 5.32 19.05 -16.55
C ASP A 66 5.45 20.59 -16.43
N PRO A 67 4.89 21.37 -17.40
CA PRO A 67 4.97 22.85 -17.40
C PRO A 67 4.16 23.52 -16.28
N GLY A 68 3.37 22.76 -15.52
CA GLY A 68 2.65 23.20 -14.32
C GLY A 68 3.40 22.90 -13.03
N SER A 69 4.36 21.97 -13.05
CA SER A 69 5.05 21.46 -11.88
C SER A 69 6.24 22.33 -11.46
N ALA A 70 6.24 22.74 -10.18
CA ALA A 70 7.38 23.44 -9.55
C ALA A 70 8.42 22.48 -8.94
N ALA A 71 8.20 21.15 -9.04
CA ALA A 71 9.17 20.16 -8.58
C ALA A 71 10.50 20.31 -9.33
N PRO A 72 11.64 19.84 -8.80
CA PRO A 72 12.93 19.86 -9.47
C PRO A 72 12.89 19.30 -10.90
N THR A 73 12.16 18.19 -11.09
CA THR A 73 11.97 17.53 -12.39
C THR A 73 10.91 18.17 -13.28
N GLY A 74 10.14 19.18 -12.80
CA GLY A 74 9.11 19.87 -13.60
C GLY A 74 9.71 20.88 -14.58
N GLY A 75 8.84 21.44 -15.47
CA GLY A 75 9.22 22.43 -16.49
C GLY A 75 8.66 23.84 -16.26
N LYS A 76 8.09 24.11 -15.06
CA LYS A 76 7.35 25.35 -14.79
C LYS A 76 8.18 26.61 -14.95
N ALA A 77 9.43 26.60 -14.51
CA ALA A 77 10.31 27.79 -14.60
C ALA A 77 10.45 28.25 -16.05
N LEU A 78 10.78 27.32 -16.95
CA LEU A 78 10.95 27.61 -18.38
C LEU A 78 9.62 28.04 -19.02
N ALA A 79 8.53 27.33 -18.72
CA ALA A 79 7.19 27.66 -19.23
C ALA A 79 6.72 29.06 -18.80
N GLN A 80 7.00 29.49 -17.56
CA GLN A 80 6.64 30.82 -17.08
C GLN A 80 7.44 31.94 -17.78
N VAL A 81 8.74 31.74 -18.00
CA VAL A 81 9.56 32.71 -18.71
C VAL A 81 9.10 32.85 -20.17
N LEU A 82 8.78 31.74 -20.86
CA LEU A 82 8.23 31.76 -22.22
C LEU A 82 6.91 32.54 -22.26
N ARG A 83 5.98 32.31 -21.32
CA ARG A 83 4.74 33.09 -21.23
C ARG A 83 4.99 34.57 -20.98
N ALA A 84 5.96 34.90 -20.13
CA ALA A 84 6.34 36.31 -19.87
C ALA A 84 6.95 36.98 -21.11
N GLN A 85 7.55 36.21 -22.03
CA GLN A 85 8.06 36.68 -23.31
C GLN A 85 7.01 36.73 -24.44
N GLY A 86 5.74 36.40 -24.12
CA GLY A 86 4.62 36.44 -25.05
C GLY A 86 4.39 35.17 -25.86
N VAL A 87 5.03 34.07 -25.49
CA VAL A 87 4.76 32.74 -26.06
C VAL A 87 3.52 32.15 -25.41
N GLU A 88 2.56 31.74 -26.22
CA GLU A 88 1.35 31.04 -25.76
C GLU A 88 1.70 29.55 -25.52
N VAL A 89 1.89 29.17 -24.25
CA VAL A 89 2.25 27.81 -23.86
C VAL A 89 0.98 27.03 -23.52
N GLN A 90 0.63 26.07 -24.38
CA GLN A 90 -0.50 25.15 -24.24
C GLN A 90 0.00 23.77 -23.88
N SER A 91 -0.55 23.14 -22.83
CA SER A 91 -0.22 21.76 -22.46
C SER A 91 -1.11 20.79 -23.22
N ALA A 92 -0.54 19.69 -23.72
CA ALA A 92 -1.24 18.61 -24.37
C ALA A 92 -0.80 17.25 -23.81
N THR A 93 -1.75 16.34 -23.67
CA THR A 93 -1.51 14.95 -23.21
C THR A 93 -2.00 13.92 -24.24
N SER A 94 -2.54 14.38 -25.36
CA SER A 94 -2.90 13.53 -26.49
C SER A 94 -2.62 14.22 -27.83
N LEU A 95 -2.41 13.43 -28.87
CA LEU A 95 -2.16 13.91 -30.24
C LEU A 95 -3.34 14.76 -30.76
N GLU A 96 -4.58 14.43 -30.36
CA GLU A 96 -5.77 15.20 -30.72
C GLU A 96 -5.77 16.60 -30.09
N GLN A 97 -5.27 16.74 -28.88
CA GLN A 97 -5.09 18.04 -28.24
C GLN A 97 -4.02 18.88 -28.95
N VAL A 98 -2.92 18.25 -29.41
CA VAL A 98 -1.90 18.93 -30.24
C VAL A 98 -2.54 19.43 -31.54
N ARG A 99 -3.31 18.60 -32.23
CA ARG A 99 -4.03 18.99 -33.46
C ARG A 99 -4.94 20.19 -33.21
N THR A 100 -5.71 20.17 -32.13
CA THR A 100 -6.62 21.25 -31.76
C THR A 100 -5.85 22.55 -31.45
N ALA A 101 -4.76 22.45 -30.69
CA ALA A 101 -3.93 23.60 -30.30
C ALA A 101 -3.24 24.27 -31.52
N THR A 102 -2.94 23.50 -32.56
CA THR A 102 -2.29 23.98 -33.81
C THR A 102 -3.28 24.33 -34.92
N ALA A 103 -4.57 24.05 -34.78
CA ALA A 103 -5.61 24.27 -35.79
C ALA A 103 -5.79 25.75 -36.22
N GLY A 104 -5.22 26.71 -35.47
CA GLY A 104 -5.26 28.14 -35.78
C GLY A 104 -4.47 28.58 -37.02
N GLY A 105 -3.78 27.69 -37.72
CA GLY A 105 -3.07 27.91 -38.99
C GLY A 105 -1.82 28.78 -38.90
N GLY A 106 -1.34 29.09 -37.71
CA GLY A 106 -0.08 29.80 -37.45
C GLY A 106 1.10 28.85 -37.32
N GLU A 107 2.31 29.42 -37.44
CA GLU A 107 3.52 28.66 -37.15
C GLU A 107 3.58 28.25 -35.67
N ALA A 108 3.82 26.97 -35.40
CA ALA A 108 3.85 26.41 -34.05
C ALA A 108 5.13 25.60 -33.78
N THR A 109 5.57 25.66 -32.53
CA THR A 109 6.56 24.76 -31.96
C THR A 109 5.84 23.68 -31.15
N VAL A 110 6.20 22.42 -31.32
CA VAL A 110 5.72 21.31 -30.47
C VAL A 110 6.93 20.74 -29.74
N LEU A 111 6.91 20.82 -28.40
CA LEU A 111 7.82 20.06 -27.54
C LEU A 111 7.18 18.70 -27.30
N VAL A 112 7.92 17.62 -27.55
CA VAL A 112 7.49 16.24 -27.27
C VAL A 112 8.46 15.63 -26.27
N PHE A 113 7.93 15.16 -25.14
CA PHE A 113 8.67 14.36 -24.19
C PHE A 113 7.88 13.11 -23.84
N ASP A 114 8.22 12.01 -24.48
CA ASP A 114 7.57 10.70 -24.34
C ASP A 114 8.44 9.78 -23.45
N ASN A 115 8.46 10.07 -22.15
CA ASN A 115 9.25 9.30 -21.18
C ASN A 115 8.72 7.87 -21.00
N ASP A 116 7.44 7.65 -21.22
CA ASP A 116 6.77 6.36 -20.98
C ASP A 116 6.61 5.50 -22.25
N GLY A 117 7.04 6.01 -23.42
CA GLY A 117 6.92 5.32 -24.69
C GLY A 117 5.46 5.12 -25.14
N ASN A 118 4.62 6.12 -24.93
CA ASN A 118 3.21 6.09 -25.29
C ASN A 118 2.96 6.38 -26.79
N LEU A 119 3.93 6.99 -27.49
CA LEU A 119 3.81 7.33 -28.91
C LEU A 119 4.40 6.24 -29.81
N GLU A 120 3.64 5.86 -30.83
CA GLU A 120 4.21 5.13 -31.95
C GLU A 120 5.10 6.04 -32.79
N PRO A 121 6.18 5.50 -33.43
CA PRO A 121 7.03 6.27 -34.34
C PRO A 121 6.26 6.93 -35.50
N SER A 122 5.17 6.31 -35.95
CA SER A 122 4.27 6.84 -36.99
C SER A 122 3.60 8.16 -36.60
N ALA A 123 3.33 8.40 -35.31
CA ALA A 123 2.71 9.63 -34.80
C ALA A 123 3.58 10.87 -35.08
N TYR A 124 4.90 10.73 -35.16
CA TYR A 124 5.79 11.85 -35.48
C TYR A 124 5.59 12.37 -36.91
N ARG A 125 5.14 11.54 -37.87
CA ARG A 125 4.78 12.01 -39.23
C ARG A 125 3.52 12.89 -39.18
N GLU A 126 2.59 12.55 -38.30
CA GLU A 126 1.39 13.34 -38.13
C GLU A 126 1.71 14.68 -37.44
N LEU A 127 2.56 14.67 -36.38
CA LEU A 127 3.06 15.87 -35.72
C LEU A 127 3.74 16.82 -36.71
N ALA A 128 4.52 16.31 -37.65
CA ALA A 128 5.20 17.12 -38.68
C ALA A 128 4.22 17.80 -39.67
N GLN A 129 2.97 17.39 -39.73
CA GLN A 129 1.92 18.08 -40.49
C GLN A 129 1.33 19.28 -39.76
N PHE A 130 1.41 19.31 -38.43
CA PHE A 130 0.81 20.34 -37.56
C PHE A 130 1.83 21.36 -37.08
N ALA A 131 3.12 21.03 -37.08
CA ALA A 131 4.17 21.85 -36.46
C ALA A 131 5.28 22.20 -37.43
N ASN A 132 5.72 23.46 -37.43
CA ASN A 132 6.89 23.90 -38.21
C ASN A 132 8.20 23.48 -37.53
N THR A 133 8.17 23.45 -36.21
CA THR A 133 9.30 23.05 -35.38
C THR A 133 8.87 22.00 -34.36
N ILE A 134 9.60 20.90 -34.28
CA ILE A 134 9.39 19.84 -33.30
C ILE A 134 10.67 19.73 -32.45
N VAL A 135 10.52 19.80 -31.14
CA VAL A 135 11.61 19.56 -30.18
C VAL A 135 11.35 18.25 -29.46
N ILE A 136 12.10 17.21 -29.77
CA ILE A 136 11.95 15.87 -29.18
C ILE A 136 13.02 15.72 -28.10
N VAL A 137 12.57 15.49 -26.86
CA VAL A 137 13.45 15.34 -25.70
C VAL A 137 13.59 13.84 -25.41
N GLU A 138 14.83 13.38 -25.28
CA GLU A 138 15.19 11.99 -24.97
C GLU A 138 14.48 10.97 -25.87
N PRO A 139 14.63 11.08 -27.21
CA PRO A 139 13.95 10.21 -28.15
C PRO A 139 14.33 8.73 -27.97
N SER A 140 13.36 7.85 -28.05
CA SER A 140 13.60 6.41 -28.04
C SER A 140 14.39 5.97 -29.29
N PHE A 141 14.98 4.77 -29.27
CA PHE A 141 15.66 4.20 -30.44
C PHE A 141 14.75 4.09 -31.68
N GLN A 142 13.48 3.79 -31.45
CA GLN A 142 12.48 3.68 -32.52
C GLN A 142 12.16 5.05 -33.10
N THR A 143 11.99 6.07 -32.23
CA THR A 143 11.79 7.46 -32.65
C THR A 143 12.98 7.99 -33.44
N LEU A 144 14.21 7.72 -32.98
CA LEU A 144 15.43 8.08 -33.73
C LEU A 144 15.46 7.44 -35.12
N GLY A 145 15.14 6.15 -35.22
CA GLY A 145 15.11 5.42 -36.50
C GLY A 145 14.10 5.99 -37.48
N GLU A 146 12.99 6.55 -37.02
CA GLU A 146 11.95 7.16 -37.85
C GLU A 146 12.29 8.61 -38.25
N VAL A 147 12.68 9.43 -37.26
CA VAL A 147 12.80 10.88 -37.42
C VAL A 147 14.18 11.31 -37.91
N ALA A 148 15.21 10.60 -37.52
CA ALA A 148 16.60 10.89 -37.82
C ALA A 148 17.43 9.61 -38.04
N PRO A 149 17.24 8.88 -39.13
CA PRO A 149 17.89 7.58 -39.35
C PRO A 149 19.43 7.65 -39.40
N GLY A 150 20.01 8.84 -39.67
CA GLY A 150 21.44 9.11 -39.59
C GLY A 150 21.98 9.40 -38.21
N ALA A 151 21.11 9.54 -37.17
CA ALA A 151 21.49 9.74 -35.80
C ALA A 151 21.42 8.43 -35.01
N ARG A 152 22.39 8.20 -34.16
CA ARG A 152 22.46 7.06 -33.24
C ARG A 152 22.57 7.54 -31.81
N ALA A 153 21.81 6.93 -30.90
CA ALA A 153 22.01 7.17 -29.48
C ALA A 153 23.42 6.76 -29.04
N SER A 154 24.04 7.57 -28.23
CA SER A 154 25.35 7.36 -27.63
C SER A 154 25.24 7.38 -26.11
N GLY A 155 26.32 7.30 -25.39
CA GLY A 155 26.32 7.26 -23.93
C GLY A 155 25.76 8.52 -23.26
N GLU A 156 25.84 8.54 -21.93
CA GLU A 156 25.44 9.69 -21.13
C GLU A 156 26.36 10.90 -21.34
N PRO A 157 25.84 12.14 -21.17
CA PRO A 157 26.65 13.36 -21.25
C PRO A 157 27.66 13.42 -20.11
N THR A 158 28.93 13.75 -20.43
CA THR A 158 30.06 13.68 -19.48
C THR A 158 30.26 14.97 -18.70
N GLY A 159 29.73 16.11 -19.14
CA GLY A 159 29.91 17.40 -18.49
C GLY A 159 29.45 18.58 -19.34
N PRO A 160 29.76 19.79 -18.90
CA PRO A 160 29.46 21.01 -19.65
C PRO A 160 30.21 21.02 -21.00
N VAL A 161 29.46 21.35 -22.08
CA VAL A 161 29.96 21.34 -23.46
C VAL A 161 29.64 22.64 -24.20
N ASN A 162 30.53 23.10 -25.05
CA ASN A 162 30.36 24.30 -25.86
C ASN A 162 29.52 24.01 -27.11
N ALA A 163 28.90 25.05 -27.66
CA ALA A 163 27.98 24.93 -28.81
C ALA A 163 28.59 24.21 -30.03
N GLY A 164 29.78 24.65 -30.49
CA GLY A 164 30.56 24.01 -31.57
C GLY A 164 29.85 23.87 -32.89
N CYS A 165 28.73 24.57 -33.18
CA CYS A 165 27.92 24.46 -34.36
C CYS A 165 27.28 25.79 -34.80
N GLY A 166 26.68 25.83 -36.01
CA GLY A 166 26.04 27.01 -36.59
C GLY A 166 24.54 27.19 -36.23
N VAL A 167 23.95 26.37 -35.32
CA VAL A 167 22.56 26.49 -34.93
C VAL A 167 22.38 27.72 -34.04
N ALA A 168 21.53 28.66 -34.41
CA ALA A 168 21.34 29.92 -33.68
C ALA A 168 20.96 29.74 -32.19
N ALA A 169 20.14 28.74 -31.87
CA ALA A 169 19.80 28.42 -30.49
C ALA A 169 21.01 27.97 -29.68
N ALA A 170 21.86 27.15 -30.27
CA ALA A 170 23.10 26.69 -29.62
C ALA A 170 24.13 27.84 -29.47
N GLN A 171 24.24 28.70 -30.46
CA GLN A 171 25.13 29.87 -30.40
C GLN A 171 24.77 30.86 -29.26
N ARG A 172 23.44 31.06 -29.04
CA ARG A 172 22.93 31.91 -27.93
C ARG A 172 23.17 31.28 -26.57
N ALA A 173 23.17 29.97 -26.47
CA ALA A 173 23.44 29.26 -25.24
C ALA A 173 24.94 29.19 -24.94
N GLU A 174 25.81 29.31 -25.97
CA GLU A 174 27.28 29.23 -25.91
C GLU A 174 27.78 27.91 -25.33
N ARG A 175 27.35 27.57 -24.14
CA ARG A 175 27.72 26.36 -23.38
C ARG A 175 26.53 25.85 -22.60
N ILE A 176 26.40 24.52 -22.46
CA ILE A 176 25.33 23.87 -21.68
C ILE A 176 25.91 22.84 -20.72
N ASP A 177 25.15 22.50 -19.67
CA ASP A 177 25.44 21.33 -18.82
C ASP A 177 24.28 20.35 -18.88
N PRO A 178 24.38 19.29 -19.70
CA PRO A 178 23.30 18.34 -19.94
C PRO A 178 23.20 17.22 -18.90
N ARG A 179 24.03 17.21 -17.85
CA ARG A 179 24.02 16.15 -16.85
C ARG A 179 22.78 16.23 -15.95
N ALA A 180 22.30 15.06 -15.54
CA ALA A 180 21.32 14.98 -14.47
C ALA A 180 21.89 15.58 -13.17
N THR A 181 21.02 16.17 -12.35
CA THR A 181 21.33 16.56 -10.96
C THR A 181 20.90 15.44 -10.00
N ASP A 182 21.27 15.53 -8.73
CA ASP A 182 20.84 14.56 -7.72
C ASP A 182 19.30 14.48 -7.60
N ASN A 183 18.61 15.59 -7.87
CA ASN A 183 17.15 15.67 -7.83
C ASN A 183 16.46 15.13 -9.08
N THR A 184 17.17 15.04 -10.21
CA THR A 184 16.66 14.55 -11.49
C THR A 184 17.21 13.18 -11.87
N ALA A 185 18.23 12.70 -11.17
CA ALA A 185 18.80 11.37 -11.40
C ALA A 185 17.75 10.27 -11.20
N GLY A 186 17.65 9.39 -12.20
CA GLY A 186 16.67 8.30 -12.20
C GLY A 186 15.24 8.68 -12.64
N SER A 187 14.96 9.98 -12.87
CA SER A 187 13.67 10.43 -13.44
C SER A 187 13.62 10.28 -14.96
N THR A 188 14.77 10.40 -15.60
CA THR A 188 14.98 10.36 -17.06
C THR A 188 16.28 9.65 -17.35
N VAL A 189 16.53 9.34 -18.61
CA VAL A 189 17.77 8.71 -19.07
C VAL A 189 18.47 9.66 -20.06
N PRO A 190 19.23 10.66 -19.55
CA PRO A 190 19.97 11.57 -20.42
C PRO A 190 20.91 10.82 -21.37
N GLY A 191 20.90 11.21 -22.64
CA GLY A 191 21.73 10.61 -23.65
C GLY A 191 22.40 11.64 -24.53
N THR A 192 23.23 11.17 -25.45
CA THR A 192 23.86 11.93 -26.51
C THR A 192 23.67 11.23 -27.85
N PHE A 193 24.02 11.89 -28.92
CA PHE A 193 23.82 11.37 -30.29
C PHE A 193 25.13 11.40 -31.07
N ARG A 194 25.36 10.36 -31.88
CA ARG A 194 26.34 10.37 -32.98
C ARG A 194 25.61 10.53 -34.28
N VAL A 195 25.99 11.53 -35.05
CA VAL A 195 25.38 11.82 -36.36
C VAL A 195 26.35 11.40 -37.45
N GLN A 196 25.84 10.66 -38.45
CA GLN A 196 26.62 10.17 -39.59
C GLN A 196 26.38 11.00 -40.84
N ASP A 197 25.30 11.76 -40.91
CA ASP A 197 24.87 12.54 -42.07
C ASP A 197 24.87 14.05 -41.77
N ASP A 198 24.43 14.88 -42.77
CA ASP A 198 24.42 16.36 -42.73
C ASP A 198 23.60 17.04 -41.64
N GLY A 199 23.11 16.31 -40.63
CA GLY A 199 22.46 16.88 -39.43
C GLY A 199 23.45 17.75 -38.65
N ALA A 200 23.03 18.97 -38.25
CA ALA A 200 23.85 19.83 -37.44
C ALA A 200 23.92 19.28 -36.00
N ALA A 201 25.06 18.70 -35.65
CA ALA A 201 25.37 18.26 -34.27
C ALA A 201 25.97 19.42 -33.46
N CYS A 202 25.40 19.67 -32.30
CA CYS A 202 25.79 20.74 -31.41
C CYS A 202 26.08 20.20 -30.01
N PHE A 203 26.94 20.92 -29.27
CA PHE A 203 27.32 20.51 -27.93
C PHE A 203 27.92 19.11 -27.89
N ALA A 204 28.87 18.88 -28.81
CA ALA A 204 29.60 17.62 -28.87
C ALA A 204 30.69 17.55 -27.80
N ASP A 205 30.77 16.40 -27.15
CA ASP A 205 31.85 16.09 -26.20
C ASP A 205 33.13 15.67 -26.93
N ALA A 206 34.18 15.36 -26.16
CA ALA A 206 35.45 14.93 -26.70
C ALA A 206 35.38 13.62 -27.51
N SER A 207 34.35 12.83 -27.34
CA SER A 207 34.10 11.61 -28.13
C SER A 207 33.34 11.89 -29.43
N GLY A 208 32.90 13.13 -29.67
CA GLY A 208 32.08 13.54 -30.80
C GLY A 208 30.55 13.20 -30.59
N ALA A 209 30.14 12.86 -29.38
CA ALA A 209 28.73 12.64 -29.05
C ALA A 209 28.06 13.99 -28.71
N ALA A 210 27.03 14.37 -29.44
CA ALA A 210 26.33 15.64 -29.36
C ALA A 210 25.11 15.59 -28.43
N SER A 211 24.86 16.63 -27.66
CA SER A 211 23.66 16.74 -26.81
C SER A 211 22.45 17.33 -27.53
N LEU A 212 22.64 17.97 -28.67
CA LEU A 212 21.61 18.55 -29.52
C LEU A 212 21.88 18.20 -30.99
N VAL A 213 20.86 17.73 -31.70
CA VAL A 213 20.92 17.51 -33.16
C VAL A 213 19.77 18.26 -33.82
N ARG A 214 20.06 19.02 -34.88
CA ARG A 214 19.04 19.61 -35.74
C ARG A 214 18.98 18.82 -37.04
N THR A 215 17.79 18.39 -37.42
CA THR A 215 17.50 17.70 -38.68
C THR A 215 16.21 18.22 -39.28
N THR A 216 15.82 17.71 -40.45
CA THR A 216 14.53 18.00 -41.08
C THR A 216 13.78 16.68 -41.29
N PHE A 217 12.50 16.67 -40.89
CA PHE A 217 11.66 15.50 -41.05
C PHE A 217 10.31 15.91 -41.64
N THR A 218 9.91 15.33 -42.75
CA THR A 218 8.67 15.63 -43.51
C THR A 218 8.37 17.14 -43.65
N GLY A 219 9.43 17.96 -43.83
CA GLY A 219 9.32 19.42 -44.01
C GLY A 219 9.38 20.23 -42.71
N ALA A 220 9.19 19.63 -41.55
CA ALA A 220 9.38 20.29 -40.28
C ALA A 220 10.85 20.31 -39.82
N THR A 221 11.25 21.37 -39.13
CA THR A 221 12.58 21.40 -38.46
C THR A 221 12.47 20.62 -37.16
N VAL A 222 13.34 19.63 -36.98
CA VAL A 222 13.36 18.78 -35.79
C VAL A 222 14.63 19.04 -34.97
N TYR A 223 14.48 19.28 -33.68
CA TYR A 223 15.56 19.30 -32.74
C TYR A 223 15.47 18.08 -31.82
N LEU A 224 16.52 17.27 -31.77
CA LEU A 224 16.65 16.16 -30.82
C LEU A 224 17.48 16.65 -29.64
N VAL A 225 16.89 16.69 -28.47
CA VAL A 225 17.53 17.07 -27.21
C VAL A 225 17.81 15.80 -26.41
N GLY A 226 19.07 15.54 -26.13
CA GLY A 226 19.49 14.28 -25.49
C GLY A 226 19.24 14.22 -23.99
N SER A 227 18.92 15.35 -23.35
CA SER A 227 18.82 15.41 -21.89
C SER A 227 17.66 16.30 -21.45
N ALA A 228 16.68 15.73 -20.81
CA ALA A 228 15.52 16.44 -20.24
C ALA A 228 15.94 17.41 -19.08
N PRO A 229 16.93 17.12 -18.22
CA PRO A 229 17.48 18.06 -17.26
C PRO A 229 17.83 19.43 -17.79
N LEU A 230 18.18 19.57 -19.08
CA LEU A 230 18.40 20.89 -19.72
C LEU A 230 17.21 21.83 -19.63
N LEU A 231 15.99 21.27 -19.56
CA LEU A 231 14.72 21.99 -19.57
C LEU A 231 13.95 21.89 -18.24
N MET A 232 14.43 21.07 -17.30
CA MET A 232 13.84 20.90 -15.96
C MET A 232 14.18 22.06 -15.03
N ASN A 233 13.34 22.29 -14.02
CA ASN A 233 13.50 23.40 -13.06
C ASN A 233 14.86 23.39 -12.35
N ASP A 234 15.42 22.20 -12.04
CA ASP A 234 16.68 22.04 -11.30
C ASP A 234 17.94 22.06 -12.20
N GLY A 235 17.75 22.06 -13.51
CA GLY A 235 18.87 22.08 -14.46
C GLY A 235 18.86 23.28 -15.38
N VAL A 236 17.74 23.97 -15.53
CA VAL A 236 17.56 25.06 -16.49
C VAL A 236 18.42 26.29 -16.18
N ASP A 237 18.79 26.52 -14.94
CA ASP A 237 19.65 27.65 -14.49
C ASP A 237 21.16 27.39 -14.64
N ARG A 238 21.53 26.16 -15.06
CA ARG A 238 22.93 25.78 -15.21
C ARG A 238 23.49 26.25 -16.55
N GLU A 239 24.65 26.86 -16.56
CA GLU A 239 25.33 27.36 -17.79
C GLU A 239 24.31 28.09 -18.72
N GLY A 240 24.28 27.77 -19.99
CA GLY A 240 23.34 28.32 -20.98
C GLY A 240 22.10 27.51 -21.22
N ASN A 241 21.71 26.57 -20.33
CA ASN A 241 20.56 25.71 -20.49
C ASN A 241 19.25 26.50 -20.70
N ALA A 242 19.04 27.56 -19.90
CA ALA A 242 17.89 28.44 -20.06
C ALA A 242 17.86 29.11 -21.45
N ALA A 243 19.01 29.63 -21.90
CA ALA A 243 19.11 30.29 -23.20
C ALA A 243 18.83 29.31 -24.35
N LEU A 244 19.29 28.04 -24.23
CA LEU A 244 18.96 26.99 -25.18
C LEU A 244 17.46 26.70 -25.18
N GLY A 245 16.86 26.40 -24.01
CA GLY A 245 15.45 26.07 -23.86
C GLY A 245 14.55 27.18 -24.39
N LEU A 246 14.79 28.44 -24.01
CA LEU A 246 14.04 29.59 -24.50
C LEU A 246 14.19 29.77 -26.01
N SER A 247 15.39 29.55 -26.56
CA SER A 247 15.62 29.71 -27.99
C SER A 247 15.03 28.59 -28.84
N LEU A 248 14.95 27.36 -28.32
CA LEU A 248 14.32 26.24 -29.01
C LEU A 248 12.79 26.32 -28.97
N LEU A 249 12.23 26.66 -27.80
CA LEU A 249 10.79 26.62 -27.58
C LEU A 249 10.08 27.92 -27.92
N GLY A 250 10.80 29.03 -27.90
CA GLY A 250 10.26 30.35 -28.23
C GLY A 250 10.40 30.75 -29.70
N GLN A 251 10.59 29.81 -30.64
CA GLN A 251 10.75 30.12 -32.08
C GLN A 251 9.44 30.67 -32.68
N HIS A 252 8.31 30.19 -32.22
CA HIS A 252 7.00 30.59 -32.69
C HIS A 252 6.14 31.10 -31.54
N ARG A 253 5.08 31.82 -31.87
CA ARG A 253 4.16 32.41 -30.88
C ARG A 253 3.37 31.35 -30.11
N THR A 254 3.09 30.21 -30.76
CA THR A 254 2.39 29.08 -30.16
C THR A 254 3.40 27.97 -29.85
N LEU A 255 3.45 27.56 -28.58
CA LEU A 255 4.18 26.40 -28.11
C LEU A 255 3.17 25.38 -27.55
N VAL A 256 3.12 24.21 -28.15
CA VAL A 256 2.39 23.08 -27.59
C VAL A 256 3.39 22.21 -26.80
N TRP A 257 3.19 22.15 -25.50
CA TRP A 257 3.98 21.34 -24.59
C TRP A 257 3.31 19.97 -24.43
N TYR A 258 3.78 19.00 -25.21
CA TYR A 258 3.15 17.71 -25.35
C TYR A 258 3.88 16.64 -24.53
N LEU A 259 3.17 16.10 -23.55
CA LEU A 259 3.57 14.96 -22.74
C LEU A 259 2.59 13.82 -23.02
N PRO A 260 2.92 12.87 -23.92
CA PRO A 260 2.02 11.82 -24.36
C PRO A 260 1.47 10.99 -23.21
N GLY A 261 0.15 10.82 -23.19
CA GLY A 261 -0.55 10.06 -22.17
C GLY A 261 -0.94 8.65 -22.63
N LEU A 262 -1.70 7.97 -21.80
CA LEU A 262 -2.21 6.62 -22.10
C LEU A 262 -3.15 6.58 -23.31
N ASP A 263 -3.80 7.72 -23.65
CA ASP A 263 -4.72 7.85 -24.77
C ASP A 263 -3.99 7.73 -26.12
N ASP A 264 -2.68 8.00 -26.16
CA ASP A 264 -1.83 7.90 -27.36
C ASP A 264 -1.21 6.51 -27.53
N ARG A 265 -1.36 5.65 -26.53
CA ARG A 265 -0.80 4.30 -26.59
C ARG A 265 -1.50 3.47 -27.65
N PRO A 266 -0.75 2.85 -28.55
CA PRO A 266 -1.34 2.00 -29.58
C PRO A 266 -2.16 0.88 -28.95
N VAL A 267 -3.40 0.77 -29.37
CA VAL A 267 -4.31 -0.31 -28.92
C VAL A 267 -3.89 -1.60 -29.62
N THR A 268 -2.80 -2.21 -29.18
CA THR A 268 -2.34 -3.52 -29.67
C THR A 268 -3.01 -4.62 -28.83
N GLY A 269 -4.18 -5.07 -29.27
CA GLY A 269 -4.93 -6.14 -28.60
C GLY A 269 -6.39 -5.78 -28.30
N PRO A 270 -7.18 -6.72 -27.75
CA PRO A 270 -8.50 -6.38 -27.26
C PRO A 270 -8.36 -5.32 -26.17
N PRO A 271 -9.24 -4.28 -26.16
CA PRO A 271 -9.12 -3.18 -25.22
C PRO A 271 -9.14 -3.73 -23.80
N ASP A 272 -8.16 -3.31 -22.99
CA ASP A 272 -8.14 -3.64 -21.56
C ASP A 272 -9.43 -3.10 -20.89
N ILE A 273 -10.01 -3.90 -20.02
CA ILE A 273 -11.21 -3.52 -19.25
C ILE A 273 -10.97 -2.18 -18.52
N ALA A 274 -9.72 -1.90 -18.10
CA ALA A 274 -9.35 -0.64 -17.49
C ALA A 274 -9.48 0.55 -18.45
N ALA A 275 -9.12 0.39 -19.74
CA ALA A 275 -9.24 1.44 -20.77
C ALA A 275 -10.71 1.72 -21.13
N LEU A 276 -11.60 0.73 -21.02
CA LEU A 276 -13.04 0.87 -21.22
C LEU A 276 -13.76 1.47 -20.00
N THR A 277 -13.06 1.62 -18.88
CA THR A 277 -13.66 2.10 -17.64
C THR A 277 -13.62 3.63 -17.60
N PRO A 278 -14.77 4.33 -17.66
CA PRO A 278 -14.81 5.78 -17.55
C PRO A 278 -14.11 6.27 -16.27
N GLY A 279 -13.39 7.40 -16.33
CA GLY A 279 -12.58 7.90 -15.22
C GLY A 279 -13.33 8.16 -13.91
N TRP A 280 -14.67 8.27 -13.97
CA TRP A 280 -15.52 8.42 -12.79
C TRP A 280 -15.76 7.11 -12.02
N VAL A 281 -15.49 5.93 -12.61
CA VAL A 281 -15.76 4.61 -12.00
C VAL A 281 -14.86 4.38 -10.80
N THR A 282 -13.59 4.69 -10.90
CA THR A 282 -12.62 4.52 -9.80
C THR A 282 -13.01 5.34 -8.54
N PRO A 283 -13.31 6.64 -8.64
CA PRO A 283 -13.74 7.42 -7.47
C PRO A 283 -15.09 6.94 -6.93
N VAL A 284 -16.02 6.46 -7.78
CA VAL A 284 -17.30 5.89 -7.33
C VAL A 284 -17.08 4.58 -6.59
N LEU A 285 -16.22 3.69 -7.06
CA LEU A 285 -15.89 2.45 -6.35
C LEU A 285 -15.23 2.73 -5.00
N LEU A 286 -14.29 3.68 -4.92
CA LEU A 286 -13.70 4.12 -3.66
C LEU A 286 -14.76 4.68 -2.70
N LEU A 287 -15.69 5.48 -3.20
CA LEU A 287 -16.80 5.99 -2.40
C LEU A 287 -17.69 4.86 -1.89
N LEU A 288 -18.03 3.87 -2.73
CA LEU A 288 -18.81 2.71 -2.34
C LEU A 288 -18.12 1.89 -1.25
N VAL A 289 -16.80 1.65 -1.38
CA VAL A 289 -16.00 0.97 -0.35
C VAL A 289 -16.06 1.75 0.96
N LEU A 290 -15.88 3.06 0.90
CA LEU A 290 -15.92 3.94 2.08
C LEU A 290 -17.30 3.95 2.74
N VAL A 291 -18.38 4.00 1.96
CA VAL A 291 -19.76 3.88 2.45
C VAL A 291 -20.00 2.50 3.06
N PHE A 292 -19.50 1.43 2.42
CA PHE A 292 -19.61 0.07 2.96
C PHE A 292 -18.89 -0.08 4.31
N VAL A 293 -17.66 0.43 4.42
CA VAL A 293 -16.89 0.43 5.67
C VAL A 293 -17.61 1.25 6.74
N ALA A 294 -18.12 2.43 6.40
CA ALA A 294 -18.89 3.26 7.32
C ALA A 294 -20.18 2.56 7.79
N ALA A 295 -20.90 1.89 6.87
CA ALA A 295 -22.09 1.12 7.19
C ALA A 295 -21.75 -0.10 8.05
N ALA A 296 -20.64 -0.79 7.79
CA ALA A 296 -20.17 -1.93 8.59
C ALA A 296 -19.82 -1.49 10.02
N ILE A 297 -19.11 -0.38 10.19
CA ILE A 297 -18.80 0.21 11.50
C ILE A 297 -20.08 0.64 12.20
N TRP A 298 -21.02 1.27 11.49
CA TRP A 298 -22.30 1.70 12.05
C TRP A 298 -23.14 0.50 12.51
N ARG A 299 -23.20 -0.57 11.71
CA ARG A 299 -23.92 -1.79 12.05
C ARG A 299 -23.20 -2.61 13.13
N GLY A 300 -21.88 -2.65 13.13
CA GLY A 300 -21.05 -3.32 14.15
C GLY A 300 -21.22 -2.73 15.54
N ARG A 301 -21.56 -1.45 15.66
CA ARG A 301 -21.87 -0.81 16.95
C ARG A 301 -23.18 -1.29 17.59
N ARG A 302 -23.95 -2.17 16.92
CA ARG A 302 -25.17 -2.78 17.47
C ARG A 302 -24.92 -3.96 18.40
N PHE A 303 -23.70 -4.47 18.46
CA PHE A 303 -23.32 -5.34 19.57
C PHE A 303 -23.15 -4.44 20.80
N GLY A 304 -24.23 -4.32 21.58
CA GLY A 304 -24.21 -3.64 22.88
C GLY A 304 -23.10 -4.22 23.77
N PRO A 305 -22.70 -3.52 24.84
CA PRO A 305 -21.77 -4.09 25.77
C PRO A 305 -22.33 -5.45 26.22
N LEU A 306 -21.44 -6.47 26.24
CA LEU A 306 -21.74 -7.76 26.83
C LEU A 306 -22.37 -7.47 28.20
N VAL A 307 -23.68 -7.73 28.32
CA VAL A 307 -24.34 -7.65 29.61
C VAL A 307 -23.70 -8.75 30.45
N VAL A 308 -22.86 -8.34 31.39
CA VAL A 308 -22.39 -9.24 32.43
C VAL A 308 -23.63 -9.51 33.28
N GLU A 309 -24.32 -10.59 32.97
CA GLU A 309 -25.36 -11.09 33.86
C GLU A 309 -24.71 -11.42 35.19
N ASN A 310 -24.99 -10.63 36.22
CA ASN A 310 -24.74 -11.01 37.60
C ASN A 310 -25.67 -12.17 37.92
N LEU A 311 -25.22 -13.39 37.59
CA LEU A 311 -25.92 -14.58 38.04
C LEU A 311 -25.94 -14.57 39.58
N PRO A 312 -27.14 -14.64 40.21
CA PRO A 312 -27.25 -14.55 41.64
C PRO A 312 -26.70 -15.77 42.39
N VAL A 313 -26.17 -16.76 41.64
CA VAL A 313 -25.60 -17.98 42.21
C VAL A 313 -24.17 -18.16 41.70
N VAL A 314 -23.19 -17.96 42.55
CA VAL A 314 -21.81 -18.36 42.28
C VAL A 314 -21.73 -19.87 42.43
N VAL A 315 -21.87 -20.60 41.30
CA VAL A 315 -21.63 -22.05 41.27
C VAL A 315 -20.14 -22.30 41.49
N ARG A 316 -19.79 -22.90 42.61
CA ARG A 316 -18.40 -23.26 42.90
C ARG A 316 -17.89 -24.20 41.83
N ALA A 317 -16.69 -23.97 41.34
CA ALA A 317 -16.06 -24.80 40.26
C ALA A 317 -16.01 -26.32 40.64
N GLY A 318 -16.12 -26.65 41.92
CA GLY A 318 -16.28 -28.01 42.44
C GLY A 318 -17.58 -28.68 42.06
N GLU A 319 -18.73 -27.99 42.14
CA GLU A 319 -20.04 -28.54 41.83
C GLU A 319 -20.20 -28.87 40.35
N THR A 320 -19.60 -28.06 39.48
CA THR A 320 -19.60 -28.34 38.02
C THR A 320 -18.77 -29.59 37.70
N ARG A 321 -17.67 -29.82 38.41
CA ARG A 321 -16.82 -31.03 38.26
C ARG A 321 -17.54 -32.25 38.79
N GLU A 322 -18.17 -32.16 39.94
CA GLU A 322 -18.93 -33.27 40.52
C GLU A 322 -20.17 -33.63 39.69
N GLY A 323 -20.90 -32.65 39.18
CA GLY A 323 -22.02 -32.87 38.26
C GLY A 323 -21.58 -33.61 36.98
N ARG A 324 -20.42 -33.23 36.41
CA ARG A 324 -19.83 -33.87 35.22
C ARG A 324 -19.38 -35.31 35.55
N ALA A 325 -18.76 -35.53 36.69
CA ALA A 325 -18.33 -36.86 37.11
C ALA A 325 -19.52 -37.83 37.27
N ARG A 326 -20.64 -37.37 37.90
CA ARG A 326 -21.89 -38.15 38.01
C ARG A 326 -22.52 -38.46 36.65
N LEU A 327 -22.44 -37.56 35.68
CA LEU A 327 -22.91 -37.81 34.31
C LEU A 327 -22.06 -38.89 33.63
N TYR A 328 -20.73 -38.86 33.74
CA TYR A 328 -19.85 -39.88 33.17
C TYR A 328 -20.08 -41.26 33.83
N GLN A 329 -20.32 -41.28 35.13
CA GLN A 329 -20.63 -42.54 35.85
C GLN A 329 -21.98 -43.11 35.36
N ARG A 330 -23.03 -42.30 35.25
CA ARG A 330 -24.36 -42.75 34.77
C ARG A 330 -24.34 -43.27 33.34
N SER A 331 -23.53 -42.63 32.47
CA SER A 331 -23.43 -43.00 31.05
C SER A 331 -22.38 -44.09 30.79
N SER A 332 -21.67 -44.60 31.81
CA SER A 332 -20.55 -45.53 31.69
C SER A 332 -19.46 -45.07 30.70
N ALA A 333 -19.31 -43.75 30.54
CA ALA A 333 -18.43 -43.14 29.55
C ALA A 333 -16.95 -43.05 30.07
N ARG A 334 -16.38 -44.18 30.44
CA ARG A 334 -15.04 -44.32 31.02
C ARG A 334 -13.96 -43.75 30.10
N LEU A 335 -14.06 -44.01 28.80
CA LEU A 335 -13.09 -43.50 27.83
C LEU A 335 -13.06 -41.98 27.78
N ARG A 336 -14.24 -41.32 27.80
CA ARG A 336 -14.29 -39.85 27.84
C ARG A 336 -13.75 -39.27 29.15
N ALA A 337 -13.94 -39.97 30.25
CA ALA A 337 -13.39 -39.58 31.53
C ALA A 337 -11.83 -39.72 31.52
N ALA A 338 -11.32 -40.81 30.99
CA ALA A 338 -9.88 -41.04 30.83
C ALA A 338 -9.24 -39.99 29.92
N ASP A 339 -9.86 -39.67 28.77
CA ASP A 339 -9.41 -38.60 27.86
C ASP A 339 -9.36 -37.24 28.54
N ALA A 340 -10.39 -36.89 29.31
CA ALA A 340 -10.43 -35.62 30.04
C ALA A 340 -9.30 -35.53 31.09
N LEU A 341 -9.00 -36.62 31.81
CA LEU A 341 -7.88 -36.71 32.76
C LEU A 341 -6.54 -36.55 32.06
N ARG A 342 -6.34 -37.27 30.94
CA ARG A 342 -5.11 -37.23 30.13
C ARG A 342 -4.86 -35.86 29.51
N ILE A 343 -5.84 -35.24 28.92
CA ILE A 343 -5.72 -33.90 28.35
C ILE A 343 -5.28 -32.88 29.43
N GLY A 344 -5.88 -33.00 30.62
CA GLY A 344 -5.47 -32.17 31.76
C GLY A 344 -4.03 -32.44 32.22
N ALA A 345 -3.66 -33.71 32.35
CA ALA A 345 -2.33 -34.11 32.73
C ALA A 345 -1.25 -33.71 31.72
N LEU A 346 -1.52 -33.92 30.43
CA LEU A 346 -0.62 -33.49 29.34
C LEU A 346 -0.32 -32.01 29.36
N GLY A 347 -1.34 -31.19 29.55
CA GLY A 347 -1.14 -29.74 29.64
C GLY A 347 -0.29 -29.30 30.83
N ARG A 348 -0.45 -29.97 31.99
CA ARG A 348 0.35 -29.69 33.19
C ARG A 348 1.78 -30.22 33.07
N LEU A 349 1.95 -31.42 32.54
CA LEU A 349 3.26 -32.04 32.31
C LEU A 349 4.06 -31.24 31.26
N ALA A 350 3.44 -30.81 30.18
CA ALA A 350 4.08 -29.94 29.16
C ALA A 350 4.61 -28.65 29.80
N ALA A 351 3.78 -28.02 30.66
CA ALA A 351 4.17 -26.79 31.36
C ALA A 351 5.33 -27.04 32.35
N LEU A 352 5.30 -28.16 33.10
CA LEU A 352 6.40 -28.55 34.01
C LEU A 352 7.70 -28.86 33.26
N ALA A 353 7.59 -29.51 32.10
CA ALA A 353 8.75 -29.84 31.26
C ALA A 353 9.26 -28.65 30.40
N GLY A 354 8.65 -27.46 30.51
CA GLY A 354 9.05 -26.27 29.74
C GLY A 354 8.71 -26.33 28.26
N LEU A 355 7.79 -27.19 27.85
CA LEU A 355 7.40 -27.37 26.45
C LEU A 355 6.31 -26.36 26.02
N PRO A 356 6.28 -25.99 24.74
CA PRO A 356 5.24 -25.12 24.23
C PRO A 356 3.87 -25.83 24.23
N ARG A 357 2.78 -25.06 24.28
CA ARG A 357 1.39 -25.60 24.26
C ARG A 357 1.04 -26.39 23.00
N THR A 358 1.85 -26.26 21.96
CA THR A 358 1.73 -26.96 20.67
C THR A 358 2.51 -28.28 20.64
N ALA A 359 3.20 -28.64 21.73
CA ALA A 359 3.95 -29.89 21.80
C ALA A 359 3.02 -31.09 21.62
N THR A 360 3.47 -32.05 20.84
CA THR A 360 2.74 -33.28 20.59
C THR A 360 2.77 -34.19 21.83
N THR A 361 1.78 -35.09 21.93
CA THR A 361 1.70 -36.07 23.05
C THR A 361 2.97 -36.92 23.18
N THR A 362 3.60 -37.24 22.05
CA THR A 362 4.84 -38.00 22.00
C THR A 362 6.01 -37.21 22.58
N GLU A 363 6.15 -35.94 22.20
CA GLU A 363 7.19 -35.03 22.72
C GLU A 363 7.08 -34.86 24.24
N VAL A 364 5.83 -34.72 24.73
CA VAL A 364 5.59 -34.61 26.19
C VAL A 364 5.95 -35.89 26.89
N ALA A 365 5.56 -37.07 26.34
CA ALA A 365 5.90 -38.37 26.94
C ALA A 365 7.41 -38.61 26.97
N ASP A 366 8.11 -38.23 25.91
CA ASP A 366 9.58 -38.38 25.81
C ASP A 366 10.30 -37.48 26.82
N ALA A 367 9.92 -36.21 26.89
CA ALA A 367 10.51 -35.28 27.82
C ALA A 367 10.26 -35.68 29.28
N VAL A 368 9.04 -36.10 29.61
CA VAL A 368 8.68 -36.53 30.97
C VAL A 368 9.41 -37.83 31.34
N SER A 369 9.49 -38.81 30.42
CA SER A 369 10.23 -40.07 30.69
C SER A 369 11.69 -39.80 30.98
N ALA A 370 12.33 -38.90 30.25
CA ALA A 370 13.73 -38.51 30.48
C ALA A 370 13.93 -37.78 31.81
N LEU A 371 13.00 -36.89 32.21
CA LEU A 371 13.07 -36.14 33.47
C LEU A 371 12.89 -37.03 34.68
N VAL A 372 11.96 -37.99 34.64
CA VAL A 372 11.62 -38.86 35.79
C VAL A 372 12.41 -40.14 35.79
N GLY A 373 13.16 -40.44 34.70
CA GLY A 373 13.95 -41.70 34.59
C GLY A 373 13.07 -42.97 34.49
N GLN A 374 11.81 -42.83 34.00
CA GLN A 374 10.90 -43.93 33.78
C GLN A 374 10.95 -44.43 32.34
N ASP A 375 10.55 -45.69 32.16
CA ASP A 375 10.47 -46.28 30.82
C ASP A 375 9.48 -45.52 29.95
N ARG A 376 9.91 -45.20 28.72
CA ARG A 376 9.14 -44.43 27.73
C ARG A 376 7.80 -45.08 27.36
N HIS A 377 7.81 -46.41 27.23
CA HIS A 377 6.59 -47.14 26.88
C HIS A 377 5.58 -47.08 27.99
N ARG A 378 6.02 -47.11 29.24
CA ARG A 378 5.16 -47.01 30.42
C ARG A 378 4.53 -45.61 30.52
N VAL A 379 5.32 -44.56 30.34
CA VAL A 379 4.79 -43.17 30.36
C VAL A 379 3.82 -42.94 29.21
N ARG A 380 4.12 -43.45 28.02
CA ARG A 380 3.23 -43.36 26.86
C ARG A 380 1.94 -44.17 27.07
N GLY A 381 2.02 -45.40 27.60
CA GLY A 381 0.85 -46.19 27.96
C GLY A 381 -0.11 -45.38 28.82
N LEU A 382 0.41 -44.78 29.88
CA LEU A 382 -0.37 -43.97 30.81
C LEU A 382 -1.04 -42.75 30.15
N LEU A 383 -0.30 -42.06 29.31
CA LEU A 383 -0.76 -40.81 28.69
C LEU A 383 -1.66 -41.04 27.47
N VAL A 384 -1.57 -42.19 26.78
CA VAL A 384 -2.27 -42.40 25.50
C VAL A 384 -2.94 -43.76 25.39
N ASP A 385 -2.18 -44.87 25.62
CA ASP A 385 -2.53 -46.18 25.07
C ASP A 385 -3.38 -47.05 26.03
N ASP A 386 -3.28 -46.88 27.36
CA ASP A 386 -3.97 -47.71 28.35
C ASP A 386 -5.48 -47.42 28.36
N ILE A 387 -6.29 -48.46 28.13
CA ILE A 387 -7.74 -48.35 28.08
C ILE A 387 -8.35 -48.85 29.38
N PRO A 388 -8.92 -48.01 30.26
CA PRO A 388 -9.60 -48.44 31.47
C PRO A 388 -10.87 -49.21 31.15
N ARG A 389 -10.94 -50.45 31.58
CA ARG A 389 -12.09 -51.36 31.36
C ARG A 389 -13.09 -51.30 32.53
N THR A 390 -12.61 -51.02 33.72
CA THR A 390 -13.43 -50.92 34.94
C THR A 390 -13.33 -49.51 35.55
N ASP A 391 -14.21 -49.21 36.48
CA ASP A 391 -14.17 -47.95 37.24
C ASP A 391 -12.90 -47.92 38.14
N GLY A 392 -12.47 -49.08 38.64
CA GLY A 392 -11.21 -49.24 39.38
C GLY A 392 -10.00 -48.87 38.53
N ASP A 393 -9.95 -49.31 37.24
CA ASP A 393 -8.86 -48.98 36.33
C ASP A 393 -8.82 -47.46 36.04
N LEU A 394 -9.99 -46.81 36.01
CA LEU A 394 -10.08 -45.35 35.78
C LEU A 394 -9.51 -44.58 37.00
N VAL A 395 -9.79 -45.07 38.22
CA VAL A 395 -9.24 -44.48 39.45
C VAL A 395 -7.74 -44.71 39.49
N ALA A 396 -7.25 -45.92 39.19
CA ALA A 396 -5.84 -46.22 39.13
C ALA A 396 -5.12 -45.35 38.09
N LEU A 397 -5.71 -45.13 36.91
CA LEU A 397 -5.20 -44.18 35.90
C LEU A 397 -5.04 -42.77 36.47
N SER A 398 -6.06 -42.29 37.16
CA SER A 398 -6.03 -40.96 37.81
C SER A 398 -4.89 -40.84 38.83
N ASP A 399 -4.69 -41.88 39.66
CA ASP A 399 -3.66 -41.90 40.69
C ASP A 399 -2.24 -41.95 40.08
N HIS A 400 -2.04 -42.77 39.04
CA HIS A 400 -0.77 -42.83 38.31
C HIS A 400 -0.43 -41.54 37.58
N LEU A 401 -1.44 -40.86 36.97
CA LEU A 401 -1.23 -39.56 36.35
C LEU A 401 -0.82 -38.50 37.39
N ALA A 402 -1.46 -38.48 38.56
CA ALA A 402 -1.10 -37.59 39.64
C ALA A 402 0.28 -37.88 40.25
N GLU A 403 0.68 -39.14 40.28
CA GLU A 403 2.01 -39.55 40.72
C GLU A 403 3.09 -39.12 39.70
N LEU A 404 2.85 -39.30 38.42
CA LEU A 404 3.73 -38.86 37.35
C LEU A 404 3.91 -37.32 37.37
N GLU A 405 2.83 -36.57 37.59
CA GLU A 405 2.89 -35.10 37.73
C GLU A 405 3.76 -34.69 38.93
N ARG A 406 3.57 -35.34 40.08
CA ARG A 406 4.40 -35.08 41.27
C ARG A 406 5.85 -35.42 41.05
N ALA A 407 6.16 -36.58 40.46
CA ALA A 407 7.53 -37.00 40.17
C ALA A 407 8.21 -36.00 39.20
N THR A 408 7.51 -35.57 38.17
CA THR A 408 7.99 -34.54 37.22
C THR A 408 8.25 -33.20 37.92
N ALA A 409 7.34 -32.74 38.77
CA ALA A 409 7.51 -31.51 39.54
C ALA A 409 8.74 -31.56 40.47
N ILE A 410 8.99 -32.69 41.10
CA ILE A 410 10.18 -32.89 41.93
C ILE A 410 11.46 -32.88 41.08
N ALA A 411 11.44 -33.55 39.92
CA ALA A 411 12.60 -33.62 39.02
C ALA A 411 13.01 -32.27 38.45
N VAL A 412 12.03 -31.37 38.25
CA VAL A 412 12.24 -30.00 37.71
C VAL A 412 12.50 -28.97 38.81
N SER A 413 12.17 -29.28 40.07
CA SER A 413 12.46 -28.37 41.18
C SER A 413 13.98 -28.23 41.37
N PRO A 414 14.55 -27.00 41.39
CA PRO A 414 15.96 -26.81 41.65
C PRO A 414 16.26 -27.37 43.04
N ALA A 415 17.23 -28.31 43.14
CA ALA A 415 17.71 -28.83 44.41
C ALA A 415 18.08 -27.65 45.31
N ALA A 416 17.48 -27.57 46.49
CA ALA A 416 17.82 -26.57 47.48
C ALA A 416 19.33 -26.61 47.70
N ALA A 417 20.02 -25.53 47.34
CA ALA A 417 21.46 -25.39 47.55
C ALA A 417 21.75 -25.60 49.02
N GLY A 418 22.46 -26.63 49.31
CA GLY A 418 22.92 -26.92 50.68
C GLY A 418 23.76 -25.75 51.23
N PRO A 419 23.81 -25.55 52.55
CA PRO A 419 24.52 -24.43 53.14
C PRO A 419 26.01 -24.56 52.87
N THR A 420 26.58 -23.63 52.06
CA THR A 420 28.03 -23.48 51.95
C THR A 420 28.58 -23.10 53.31
N GLY A 421 29.37 -24.02 53.85
CA GLY A 421 30.09 -23.82 55.10
C GLY A 421 30.98 -22.57 55.01
N ARG A 422 30.76 -21.72 55.95
CA ARG A 422 31.65 -20.59 56.28
C ARG A 422 32.95 -21.16 56.80
N MET A 423 34.03 -20.93 56.14
CA MET A 423 35.38 -21.06 56.70
C MET A 423 35.94 -19.67 56.93
N GLU A 424 36.06 -19.31 58.23
CA GLU A 424 36.97 -18.27 58.69
C GLU A 424 38.31 -18.95 59.08
N PRO A 425 39.40 -18.24 59.21
CA PRO A 425 39.62 -16.90 59.77
C PRO A 425 40.06 -15.87 58.80
#